data_3a85463c43290bf08155a10da6268587
#
_entry.id   3a85463c43290bf08155a10da6268587
#
_cell.length_a   1.000
_cell.length_b   1.000
_cell.length_c   1.000
_cell.angle_alpha   90.00
_cell.angle_beta   90.00
_cell.angle_gamma   90.00
#
_symmetry.space_group_name_H-M   'P 1'
#
loop_
_entity.id
_entity.type
_entity.pdbx_description
1 polymer ?
#
loop_
_entity_poly.entity_id
_entity_poly.type
_entity_poly.pdbx_seq_one_letter_code
_entity_poly.pdbx_strand_id
1 'polypeptide(L)'
;MTLDMNVMAFWQNKLKAIGPRLTATDSHAKFIELLQDEIKNLGFNTIEFPFKINRCLQSSCSLENDSTKEKIPNLGPVPYSGITKEMGVKGEIRFFQSKHDVKMKGKVVVIKVKNFTIPKLLLMHQVAKYPRHTHIGFSIRHPLVAATLTLGKIQAAKDKGAVGVILVWEHISEDLANREVLPFTNSYLGIPSVWVYQTQLEALKRCRDRKEPVRLTLTGQYETNVTTKSFAVLVPGENRGKQILINTHTDGPNDIEENGAIALLTVLHAIKHDNLKFKNTLVFGFVSGHFQIPQSGIEGRQATSRFLRDLSMYETSQHLEMKKALGLTVEHLGGLDYVDSQKGKQAYCD
;
A
#
# COMPACT_ATOMS: atom_id res chain seq x y z
N MET A 1 -7.20 -31.84 -4.04
CA MET A 1 -7.54 -30.58 -3.33
C MET A 1 -8.50 -29.77 -4.20
N THR A 2 -9.69 -29.55 -3.71
CA THR A 2 -10.67 -28.66 -4.36
C THR A 2 -10.87 -27.47 -3.46
N LEU A 3 -10.66 -26.25 -3.97
CA LEU A 3 -10.94 -25.03 -3.22
C LEU A 3 -12.45 -24.78 -3.20
N ASP A 4 -13.00 -24.50 -2.03
CA ASP A 4 -14.41 -24.13 -1.90
C ASP A 4 -14.57 -22.64 -2.20
N MET A 5 -15.14 -22.33 -3.34
CA MET A 5 -15.37 -20.96 -3.77
C MET A 5 -16.40 -20.22 -2.91
N ASN A 6 -17.30 -20.93 -2.20
CA ASN A 6 -18.22 -20.28 -1.27
C ASN A 6 -17.49 -19.80 -0.02
N VAL A 7 -16.54 -20.59 0.49
CA VAL A 7 -15.66 -20.18 1.59
C VAL A 7 -14.85 -18.95 1.18
N MET A 8 -14.25 -18.98 -0.02
CA MET A 8 -13.50 -17.84 -0.53
C MET A 8 -14.37 -16.58 -0.65
N ALA A 9 -15.56 -16.70 -1.25
CA ALA A 9 -16.48 -15.58 -1.41
C ALA A 9 -16.98 -15.03 -0.06
N PHE A 10 -17.26 -15.90 0.91
CA PHE A 10 -17.64 -15.48 2.25
C PHE A 10 -16.53 -14.62 2.91
N TRP A 11 -15.31 -15.07 2.89
CA TRP A 11 -14.19 -14.35 3.50
C TRP A 11 -13.82 -13.08 2.73
N GLN A 12 -13.95 -13.09 1.40
CA GLN A 12 -13.77 -11.89 0.56
C GLN A 12 -14.81 -10.81 0.94
N ASN A 13 -16.06 -11.19 1.19
CA ASN A 13 -17.08 -10.25 1.66
C ASN A 13 -16.79 -9.72 3.06
N LYS A 14 -16.21 -10.53 3.95
CA LYS A 14 -15.74 -10.07 5.27
C LYS A 14 -14.61 -9.05 5.14
N LEU A 15 -13.63 -9.33 4.28
CA LEU A 15 -12.54 -8.41 3.97
C LEU A 15 -13.08 -7.07 3.43
N LYS A 16 -13.99 -7.12 2.47
CA LYS A 16 -14.65 -5.94 1.90
C LYS A 16 -15.38 -5.11 2.96
N ALA A 17 -16.04 -5.74 3.91
CA ALA A 17 -16.76 -5.07 4.99
C ALA A 17 -15.81 -4.37 5.99
N ILE A 18 -14.57 -4.82 6.13
CA ILE A 18 -13.55 -4.16 6.96
C ILE A 18 -13.06 -2.88 6.28
N GLY A 19 -12.96 -2.88 4.94
CA GLY A 19 -12.47 -1.75 4.16
C GLY A 19 -10.95 -1.52 4.29
N PRO A 20 -10.50 -0.24 4.11
CA PRO A 20 -9.09 0.13 4.22
C PRO A 20 -8.48 -0.28 5.57
N ARG A 21 -7.35 -0.97 5.50
CA ARG A 21 -6.65 -1.53 6.67
C ARG A 21 -5.14 -1.32 6.55
N LEU A 22 -4.73 -0.05 6.50
CA LEU A 22 -3.32 0.30 6.45
C LEU A 22 -2.59 -0.20 7.69
N THR A 23 -1.30 -0.42 7.58
CA THR A 23 -0.47 -1.01 8.64
C THR A 23 -0.73 -0.41 10.02
N ALA A 24 -0.99 -1.27 11.00
CA ALA A 24 -1.23 -0.92 12.40
C ALA A 24 -2.48 -0.06 12.66
N THR A 25 -3.44 0.01 11.74
CA THR A 25 -4.77 0.59 12.02
C THR A 25 -5.66 -0.40 12.77
N ASP A 26 -6.73 0.09 13.37
CA ASP A 26 -7.68 -0.77 14.10
C ASP A 26 -8.38 -1.75 13.15
N SER A 27 -8.68 -1.32 11.91
CA SER A 27 -9.20 -2.23 10.87
C SER A 27 -8.20 -3.32 10.49
N HIS A 28 -6.89 -3.01 10.46
CA HIS A 28 -5.85 -4.00 10.23
C HIS A 28 -5.75 -5.00 11.38
N ALA A 29 -5.77 -4.52 12.62
CA ALA A 29 -5.77 -5.39 13.80
C ALA A 29 -6.98 -6.34 13.80
N LYS A 30 -8.18 -5.80 13.52
CA LYS A 30 -9.42 -6.58 13.40
C LYS A 30 -9.33 -7.66 12.31
N PHE A 31 -8.71 -7.36 11.17
CA PHE A 31 -8.54 -8.35 10.12
C PHE A 31 -7.57 -9.47 10.52
N ILE A 32 -6.47 -9.14 11.18
CA ILE A 32 -5.53 -10.14 11.72
C ILE A 32 -6.25 -11.06 12.72
N GLU A 33 -7.03 -10.49 13.65
CA GLU A 33 -7.80 -11.26 14.63
C GLU A 33 -8.79 -12.20 13.94
N LEU A 34 -9.56 -11.71 12.96
CA LEU A 34 -10.48 -12.54 12.18
C LEU A 34 -9.78 -13.74 11.50
N LEU A 35 -8.61 -13.50 10.89
CA LEU A 35 -7.85 -14.59 10.28
C LEU A 35 -7.36 -15.59 11.32
N GLN A 36 -6.83 -15.12 12.45
CA GLN A 36 -6.30 -15.99 13.50
C GLN A 36 -7.40 -16.81 14.18
N ASP A 37 -8.56 -16.23 14.43
CA ASP A 37 -9.70 -16.93 15.02
C ASP A 37 -10.18 -18.06 14.12
N GLU A 38 -10.32 -17.79 12.82
CA GLU A 38 -10.73 -18.83 11.88
C GLU A 38 -9.68 -19.93 11.73
N ILE A 39 -8.41 -19.58 11.63
CA ILE A 39 -7.30 -20.54 11.59
C ILE A 39 -7.30 -21.43 12.83
N LYS A 40 -7.58 -20.85 14.00
CA LYS A 40 -7.72 -21.59 15.25
C LYS A 40 -8.96 -22.52 15.24
N ASN A 41 -10.09 -22.05 14.72
CA ASN A 41 -11.30 -22.87 14.54
C ASN A 41 -11.05 -24.08 13.64
N LEU A 42 -10.21 -23.94 12.62
CA LEU A 42 -9.75 -25.04 11.78
C LEU A 42 -8.80 -26.02 12.51
N GLY A 43 -8.36 -25.69 13.72
CA GLY A 43 -7.46 -26.49 14.53
C GLY A 43 -5.97 -26.30 14.19
N PHE A 44 -5.61 -25.20 13.56
CA PHE A 44 -4.21 -24.79 13.36
C PHE A 44 -3.75 -23.83 14.45
N ASN A 45 -2.46 -23.87 14.78
CA ASN A 45 -1.83 -22.88 15.67
C ASN A 45 -1.16 -21.78 14.88
N THR A 46 -1.25 -20.55 15.41
CA THR A 46 -0.54 -19.39 14.89
C THR A 46 0.70 -19.08 15.71
N ILE A 47 1.77 -18.64 15.05
CA ILE A 47 2.99 -18.15 15.67
C ILE A 47 3.08 -16.66 15.37
N GLU A 48 3.10 -15.83 16.39
CA GLU A 48 3.06 -14.37 16.26
C GLU A 48 4.44 -13.76 16.30
N PHE A 49 4.65 -12.72 15.49
CA PHE A 49 5.87 -11.92 15.39
C PHE A 49 5.51 -10.43 15.58
N PRO A 50 5.37 -9.96 16.84
CA PRO A 50 5.01 -8.57 17.11
C PRO A 50 6.18 -7.62 16.81
N PHE A 51 5.83 -6.42 16.35
CA PHE A 51 6.80 -5.34 16.16
C PHE A 51 6.13 -3.97 16.32
N LYS A 52 6.97 -2.92 16.44
CA LYS A 52 6.49 -1.55 16.63
C LYS A 52 6.80 -0.70 15.40
N ILE A 53 5.85 0.17 15.07
CA ILE A 53 6.01 1.20 14.04
C ILE A 53 5.46 2.54 14.52
N ASN A 54 5.82 3.61 13.83
CA ASN A 54 5.12 4.88 13.98
C ASN A 54 3.96 4.93 12.99
N ARG A 55 2.79 5.36 13.45
CA ARG A 55 1.53 5.39 12.69
C ARG A 55 1.10 6.84 12.44
N CYS A 56 0.69 7.14 11.20
CA CYS A 56 0.05 8.40 10.85
C CYS A 56 -1.35 8.12 10.33
N LEU A 57 -2.36 8.46 11.13
CA LEU A 57 -3.77 8.35 10.76
C LEU A 57 -4.26 9.72 10.31
N GLN A 58 -4.53 9.87 9.01
CA GLN A 58 -5.06 11.09 8.43
C GLN A 58 -6.59 10.97 8.36
N SER A 59 -7.31 11.88 9.03
CA SER A 59 -8.77 11.80 9.23
C SER A 59 -9.56 12.70 8.29
N SER A 60 -9.06 13.88 7.96
CA SER A 60 -9.69 14.78 7.00
C SER A 60 -8.68 15.59 6.21
N CYS A 61 -9.09 15.99 5.01
CA CYS A 61 -8.27 16.80 4.12
C CYS A 61 -9.15 17.87 3.46
N SER A 62 -8.71 19.13 3.51
CA SER A 62 -9.33 20.21 2.75
C SER A 62 -8.30 21.13 2.14
N LEU A 63 -8.62 21.67 0.97
CA LEU A 63 -7.84 22.66 0.26
C LEU A 63 -8.77 23.79 -0.17
N GLU A 64 -8.39 25.03 0.09
CA GLU A 64 -9.17 26.21 -0.27
C GLU A 64 -8.29 27.39 -0.66
N ASN A 65 -8.83 28.31 -1.44
CA ASN A 65 -8.27 29.65 -1.58
C ASN A 65 -8.52 30.42 -0.28
N ASP A 66 -7.48 30.82 0.44
CA ASP A 66 -7.62 31.43 1.75
C ASP A 66 -8.25 32.85 1.69
N SER A 67 -8.13 33.53 0.54
CA SER A 67 -8.70 34.88 0.35
C SER A 67 -10.20 34.85 0.04
N THR A 68 -10.63 33.99 -0.86
CA THR A 68 -12.02 33.89 -1.34
C THR A 68 -12.84 32.85 -0.59
N LYS A 69 -12.20 31.94 0.14
CA LYS A 69 -12.80 30.78 0.80
C LYS A 69 -13.40 29.75 -0.19
N GLU A 70 -13.08 29.88 -1.45
CA GLU A 70 -13.46 28.91 -2.47
C GLU A 70 -12.73 27.58 -2.24
N LYS A 71 -13.49 26.50 -2.13
CA LYS A 71 -12.93 25.14 -1.98
C LYS A 71 -12.32 24.69 -3.29
N ILE A 72 -11.14 24.09 -3.21
CA ILE A 72 -10.46 23.43 -4.32
C ILE A 72 -10.64 21.94 -4.11
N PRO A 73 -11.41 21.24 -4.98
CA PRO A 73 -11.60 19.80 -4.89
C PRO A 73 -10.27 19.05 -4.84
N ASN A 74 -10.19 18.05 -3.97
CA ASN A 74 -9.00 17.23 -3.82
C ASN A 74 -9.35 15.73 -3.76
N LEU A 75 -8.36 14.88 -4.02
CA LEU A 75 -8.47 13.42 -4.03
C LEU A 75 -8.10 12.79 -2.68
N GLY A 76 -7.78 13.63 -1.69
CA GLY A 76 -7.35 13.16 -0.37
C GLY A 76 -5.88 13.39 -0.08
N PRO A 77 -5.44 13.00 1.12
CA PRO A 77 -4.07 13.18 1.58
C PRO A 77 -3.10 12.26 0.83
N VAL A 78 -1.86 12.72 0.70
CA VAL A 78 -0.74 11.82 0.36
C VAL A 78 -0.46 10.96 1.59
N PRO A 79 -0.46 9.62 1.49
CA PRO A 79 -0.22 8.74 2.62
C PRO A 79 1.06 9.08 3.36
N TYR A 80 1.00 9.10 4.69
CA TYR A 80 2.14 9.37 5.59
C TYR A 80 2.86 10.71 5.34
N SER A 81 2.23 11.67 4.65
CA SER A 81 2.88 12.93 4.30
C SER A 81 3.09 13.83 5.52
N GLY A 82 2.06 14.09 6.29
CA GLY A 82 2.08 14.93 7.46
C GLY A 82 0.67 15.34 7.86
N ILE A 83 0.56 15.97 9.01
CA ILE A 83 -0.68 16.50 9.54
C ILE A 83 -0.50 17.99 9.87
N THR A 84 -1.60 18.71 9.92
CA THR A 84 -1.66 20.12 10.33
C THR A 84 -2.39 20.25 11.67
N LYS A 85 -2.24 21.39 12.32
CA LYS A 85 -3.23 21.84 13.31
C LYS A 85 -4.57 22.11 12.61
N GLU A 86 -5.63 22.29 13.38
CA GLU A 86 -7.00 22.58 12.87
C GLU A 86 -7.04 23.80 11.92
N MET A 87 -6.24 24.82 12.20
CA MET A 87 -6.15 26.01 11.35
C MET A 87 -5.47 25.75 9.99
N GLY A 88 -4.91 24.58 9.78
CA GLY A 88 -4.16 24.25 8.57
C GLY A 88 -2.85 25.02 8.43
N VAL A 89 -2.23 24.86 7.26
CA VAL A 89 -1.07 25.66 6.82
C VAL A 89 -1.49 26.55 5.66
N LYS A 90 -0.91 27.75 5.59
CA LYS A 90 -1.23 28.77 4.61
C LYS A 90 0.03 29.22 3.88
N GLY A 91 -0.04 29.36 2.56
CA GLY A 91 1.05 29.90 1.76
C GLY A 91 0.62 30.22 0.34
N GLU A 92 1.35 31.15 -0.30
CA GLU A 92 1.18 31.37 -1.73
C GLU A 92 1.68 30.16 -2.52
N ILE A 93 1.12 29.94 -3.70
CA ILE A 93 1.49 28.83 -4.57
C ILE A 93 2.84 29.08 -5.25
N ARG A 94 3.70 28.05 -5.19
CA ARG A 94 4.93 27.94 -5.96
C ARG A 94 4.93 26.64 -6.75
N PHE A 95 4.97 26.70 -8.08
CA PHE A 95 5.18 25.50 -8.89
C PHE A 95 6.62 25.01 -8.77
N PHE A 96 6.80 23.74 -8.50
CA PHE A 96 8.10 23.11 -8.39
C PHE A 96 8.88 23.21 -9.71
N GLN A 97 10.05 23.81 -9.68
CA GLN A 97 10.93 23.94 -10.86
C GLN A 97 12.13 23.00 -10.78
N SER A 98 12.81 22.99 -9.63
CA SER A 98 13.97 22.13 -9.39
C SER A 98 14.19 21.92 -7.89
N LYS A 99 15.01 20.93 -7.54
CA LYS A 99 15.43 20.68 -6.15
C LYS A 99 16.31 21.82 -5.56
N HIS A 100 16.82 22.69 -6.42
CA HIS A 100 17.67 23.83 -6.03
C HIS A 100 16.88 25.14 -5.87
N ASP A 101 15.58 25.15 -6.12
CA ASP A 101 14.73 26.35 -6.00
C ASP A 101 14.61 26.79 -4.53
N VAL A 102 15.29 27.89 -4.19
CA VAL A 102 15.29 28.46 -2.83
C VAL A 102 14.02 29.25 -2.51
N LYS A 103 13.15 29.53 -3.47
CA LYS A 103 11.93 30.33 -3.33
C LYS A 103 10.75 29.53 -2.80
N MET A 104 10.97 28.36 -2.21
CA MET A 104 9.90 27.50 -1.66
C MET A 104 9.56 27.80 -0.19
N LYS A 105 10.44 28.53 0.52
CA LYS A 105 10.23 28.87 1.94
C LYS A 105 8.89 29.59 2.18
N GLY A 106 8.07 29.04 3.07
CA GLY A 106 6.74 29.58 3.41
C GLY A 106 5.69 29.44 2.31
N LYS A 107 5.96 28.71 1.24
CA LYS A 107 5.04 28.48 0.11
C LYS A 107 4.35 27.13 0.20
N VAL A 108 3.20 27.02 -0.46
CA VAL A 108 2.59 25.73 -0.80
C VAL A 108 3.09 25.36 -2.20
N VAL A 109 3.85 24.25 -2.26
CA VAL A 109 4.53 23.84 -3.50
C VAL A 109 3.64 22.92 -4.32
N VAL A 110 3.42 23.27 -5.59
CA VAL A 110 2.65 22.45 -6.53
C VAL A 110 3.61 21.60 -7.38
N ILE A 111 3.46 20.29 -7.34
CA ILE A 111 4.25 19.32 -8.11
C ILE A 111 3.34 18.60 -9.10
N LYS A 112 3.64 18.70 -10.38
CA LYS A 112 2.94 17.96 -11.44
C LYS A 112 3.48 16.54 -11.52
N VAL A 113 2.58 15.57 -11.49
CA VAL A 113 2.89 14.13 -11.48
C VAL A 113 2.31 13.50 -12.75
N LYS A 114 3.18 13.30 -13.70
CA LYS A 114 2.80 12.71 -14.98
C LYS A 114 2.80 11.18 -14.88
N ASN A 115 1.64 10.57 -15.06
CA ASN A 115 1.54 9.12 -15.22
C ASN A 115 2.04 8.73 -16.63
N PHE A 116 3.25 8.20 -16.69
CA PHE A 116 3.93 7.90 -17.96
C PHE A 116 3.96 6.40 -18.25
N THR A 117 4.14 6.08 -19.53
CA THR A 117 4.20 4.69 -20.01
C THR A 117 5.62 4.14 -19.89
N ILE A 118 5.76 2.94 -19.39
CA ILE A 118 7.04 2.23 -19.22
C ILE A 118 7.01 0.93 -20.00
N PRO A 119 8.05 0.58 -20.76
CA PRO A 119 8.17 -0.73 -21.37
C PRO A 119 8.15 -1.83 -20.30
N LYS A 120 7.28 -2.83 -20.43
CA LYS A 120 7.15 -3.93 -19.44
C LYS A 120 8.48 -4.65 -19.19
N LEU A 121 9.29 -4.81 -20.21
CA LEU A 121 10.61 -5.46 -20.12
C LEU A 121 11.54 -4.81 -19.09
N LEU A 122 11.34 -3.51 -18.79
CA LEU A 122 12.13 -2.79 -17.79
C LEU A 122 11.66 -3.04 -16.36
N LEU A 123 10.43 -3.51 -16.17
CA LEU A 123 9.83 -3.69 -14.86
C LEU A 123 9.66 -5.14 -14.44
N MET A 124 9.42 -6.03 -15.40
CA MET A 124 9.11 -7.42 -15.09
C MET A 124 9.61 -8.37 -16.19
N HIS A 125 10.02 -9.56 -15.76
CA HIS A 125 10.30 -10.68 -16.62
C HIS A 125 9.14 -11.67 -16.53
N GLN A 126 8.38 -11.78 -17.62
CA GLN A 126 7.25 -12.69 -17.64
C GLN A 126 7.72 -14.13 -17.97
N VAL A 127 7.50 -15.05 -17.05
CA VAL A 127 7.85 -16.46 -17.20
C VAL A 127 6.69 -17.26 -17.81
N ALA A 128 5.45 -16.95 -17.42
CA ALA A 128 4.25 -17.61 -17.90
C ALA A 128 3.06 -16.66 -17.91
N LYS A 129 2.02 -16.99 -18.67
CA LYS A 129 0.75 -16.28 -18.68
C LYS A 129 -0.42 -17.26 -18.77
N TYR A 130 -1.53 -16.89 -18.16
CA TYR A 130 -2.78 -17.63 -18.26
C TYR A 130 -3.95 -16.65 -18.46
N PRO A 131 -4.89 -16.94 -19.36
CA PRO A 131 -4.82 -17.95 -20.44
C PRO A 131 -3.68 -17.69 -21.42
N ARG A 132 -3.14 -18.75 -22.06
CA ARG A 132 -1.94 -18.65 -22.93
C ARG A 132 -2.08 -17.66 -24.08
N HIS A 133 -3.31 -17.40 -24.56
CA HIS A 133 -3.58 -16.48 -25.69
C HIS A 133 -3.81 -15.03 -25.25
N THR A 134 -3.74 -14.72 -23.96
CA THR A 134 -3.93 -13.34 -23.47
C THR A 134 -2.90 -12.42 -24.10
N HIS A 135 -3.37 -11.37 -24.76
CA HIS A 135 -2.50 -10.31 -25.28
C HIS A 135 -2.08 -9.40 -24.12
N ILE A 136 -0.83 -9.53 -23.73
CA ILE A 136 -0.23 -8.61 -22.77
C ILE A 136 0.51 -7.54 -23.57
N GLY A 137 0.05 -6.29 -23.48
CA GLY A 137 0.69 -5.16 -24.17
C GLY A 137 2.16 -5.01 -23.86
N PHE A 138 2.94 -4.36 -24.74
CA PHE A 138 4.39 -4.17 -24.59
C PHE A 138 4.77 -3.18 -23.48
N SER A 139 3.83 -2.38 -23.00
CA SER A 139 4.08 -1.33 -22.02
C SER A 139 3.01 -1.32 -20.94
N ILE A 140 3.37 -0.79 -19.80
CA ILE A 140 2.49 -0.57 -18.66
C ILE A 140 2.51 0.91 -18.29
N ARG A 141 1.39 1.42 -17.83
CA ARG A 141 1.28 2.75 -17.22
C ARG A 141 0.76 2.56 -15.81
N HIS A 142 1.66 2.59 -14.83
CA HIS A 142 1.33 2.34 -13.45
C HIS A 142 1.52 3.60 -12.60
N PRO A 143 0.47 4.09 -11.91
CA PRO A 143 0.55 5.31 -11.10
C PRO A 143 1.59 5.24 -9.98
N LEU A 144 1.81 4.07 -9.38
CA LEU A 144 2.79 3.85 -8.31
C LEU A 144 4.18 4.36 -8.67
N VAL A 145 4.67 4.05 -9.89
CA VAL A 145 6.01 4.48 -10.32
C VAL A 145 6.09 6.00 -10.36
N ALA A 146 5.07 6.65 -10.97
CA ALA A 146 5.01 8.11 -11.05
C ALA A 146 4.92 8.74 -9.66
N ALA A 147 4.09 8.20 -8.77
CA ALA A 147 3.94 8.68 -7.40
C ALA A 147 5.24 8.52 -6.59
N THR A 148 5.88 7.36 -6.66
CA THR A 148 7.14 7.07 -5.93
C THR A 148 8.27 8.02 -6.35
N LEU A 149 8.37 8.34 -7.64
CA LEU A 149 9.38 9.29 -8.14
C LEU A 149 9.16 10.73 -7.63
N THR A 150 7.98 11.06 -7.08
CA THR A 150 7.72 12.39 -6.51
C THR A 150 8.24 12.56 -5.09
N LEU A 151 8.53 11.47 -4.36
CA LEU A 151 8.98 11.53 -2.97
C LEU A 151 10.21 12.42 -2.80
N GLY A 152 11.18 12.30 -3.70
CA GLY A 152 12.37 13.16 -3.67
C GLY A 152 12.08 14.63 -3.94
N LYS A 153 10.98 14.98 -4.63
CA LYS A 153 10.57 16.37 -4.85
C LYS A 153 9.83 16.91 -3.61
N ILE A 154 9.01 16.07 -2.96
CA ILE A 154 8.33 16.42 -1.70
C ILE A 154 9.39 16.69 -0.62
N GLN A 155 10.38 15.81 -0.49
CA GLN A 155 11.46 16.00 0.47
C GLN A 155 12.24 17.29 0.17
N ALA A 156 12.58 17.56 -1.08
CA ALA A 156 13.26 18.80 -1.47
C ALA A 156 12.42 20.05 -1.15
N ALA A 157 11.09 20.01 -1.33
CA ALA A 157 10.21 21.12 -0.95
C ALA A 157 10.24 21.34 0.57
N LYS A 158 10.16 20.27 1.37
CA LYS A 158 10.27 20.32 2.83
C LYS A 158 11.59 20.93 3.27
N ASP A 159 12.71 20.43 2.73
CA ASP A 159 14.06 20.89 3.09
C ASP A 159 14.29 22.37 2.75
N LYS A 160 13.58 22.88 1.76
CA LYS A 160 13.57 24.32 1.39
C LYS A 160 12.53 25.15 2.14
N GLY A 161 11.89 24.56 3.17
CA GLY A 161 10.98 25.28 4.06
C GLY A 161 9.58 25.53 3.48
N ALA A 162 9.13 24.74 2.51
CA ALA A 162 7.73 24.74 2.09
C ALA A 162 6.83 24.36 3.27
N VAL A 163 5.62 24.95 3.34
CA VAL A 163 4.66 24.68 4.42
C VAL A 163 3.67 23.59 4.06
N GLY A 164 3.52 23.26 2.78
CA GLY A 164 2.66 22.19 2.28
C GLY A 164 2.96 21.87 0.82
N VAL A 165 2.44 20.74 0.35
CA VAL A 165 2.63 20.27 -1.04
C VAL A 165 1.28 19.90 -1.63
N ILE A 166 1.07 20.26 -2.90
CA ILE A 166 -0.06 19.83 -3.72
C ILE A 166 0.50 19.00 -4.88
N LEU A 167 0.11 17.75 -4.97
CA LEU A 167 0.45 16.88 -6.09
C LEU A 167 -0.69 16.90 -7.10
N VAL A 168 -0.40 17.24 -8.35
CA VAL A 168 -1.39 17.32 -9.43
C VAL A 168 -1.17 16.14 -10.36
N TRP A 169 -2.13 15.22 -10.43
CA TRP A 169 -2.11 14.13 -11.38
C TRP A 169 -2.26 14.64 -12.82
N GLU A 170 -1.40 14.15 -13.71
CA GLU A 170 -1.51 14.36 -15.16
C GLU A 170 -1.53 13.00 -15.89
N HIS A 171 -2.31 12.90 -16.96
CA HIS A 171 -2.42 11.69 -17.80
C HIS A 171 -2.93 10.42 -17.07
N ILE A 172 -3.90 10.62 -16.20
CA ILE A 172 -4.64 9.57 -15.50
C ILE A 172 -6.11 9.99 -15.48
N SER A 173 -7.06 9.05 -15.49
CA SER A 173 -8.46 9.39 -15.29
C SER A 173 -8.74 9.73 -13.83
N GLU A 174 -9.80 10.51 -13.60
CA GLU A 174 -10.22 10.85 -12.24
C GLU A 174 -10.66 9.61 -11.46
N ASP A 175 -11.33 8.68 -12.14
CA ASP A 175 -11.78 7.43 -11.56
C ASP A 175 -10.62 6.55 -11.08
N LEU A 176 -9.56 6.40 -11.89
CA LEU A 176 -8.35 5.70 -11.46
C LEU A 176 -7.64 6.46 -10.33
N ALA A 177 -7.48 7.77 -10.46
CA ALA A 177 -6.82 8.58 -9.45
C ALA A 177 -7.51 8.53 -8.06
N ASN A 178 -8.84 8.37 -8.03
CA ASN A 178 -9.62 8.23 -6.79
C ASN A 178 -9.42 6.88 -6.08
N ARG A 179 -8.99 5.86 -6.79
CA ARG A 179 -8.77 4.51 -6.25
C ARG A 179 -7.38 4.33 -5.67
N GLU A 180 -6.45 5.20 -6.04
CA GLU A 180 -5.04 5.06 -5.71
C GLU A 180 -4.69 5.67 -4.35
N VAL A 181 -4.08 4.87 -3.49
CA VAL A 181 -3.52 5.29 -2.19
C VAL A 181 -2.00 5.36 -2.30
N LEU A 182 -1.49 6.35 -3.02
CA LEU A 182 -0.10 6.45 -3.43
C LEU A 182 0.59 7.75 -2.96
N PRO A 183 1.91 7.69 -2.77
CA PRO A 183 2.74 6.52 -2.60
C PRO A 183 2.55 5.90 -1.20
N PHE A 184 2.70 4.59 -1.07
CA PHE A 184 2.60 3.89 0.22
C PHE A 184 3.96 3.38 0.75
N THR A 185 5.00 3.51 -0.06
CA THR A 185 6.35 2.99 0.24
C THR A 185 7.22 3.98 1.01
N ASN A 186 6.68 5.11 1.45
CA ASN A 186 7.41 6.14 2.19
C ASN A 186 7.23 6.03 3.70
N SER A 187 8.23 6.49 4.43
CA SER A 187 8.09 6.81 5.85
C SER A 187 7.30 8.13 6.04
N TYR A 188 7.01 8.48 7.28
CA TYR A 188 6.37 9.77 7.61
C TYR A 188 7.21 10.94 7.08
N LEU A 189 6.65 11.70 6.14
CA LEU A 189 7.35 12.80 5.47
C LEU A 189 7.40 14.06 6.31
N GLY A 190 6.42 14.27 7.20
CA GLY A 190 6.37 15.43 8.10
C GLY A 190 6.11 16.76 7.38
N ILE A 191 5.51 16.75 6.21
CA ILE A 191 4.99 17.91 5.50
C ILE A 191 3.61 17.58 4.96
N PRO A 192 2.55 18.35 5.28
CA PRO A 192 1.21 18.07 4.81
C PRO A 192 1.16 18.14 3.28
N SER A 193 0.62 17.07 2.67
CA SER A 193 0.56 16.97 1.22
C SER A 193 -0.76 16.37 0.77
N VAL A 194 -1.30 16.88 -0.34
CA VAL A 194 -2.61 16.52 -0.87
C VAL A 194 -2.52 16.21 -2.36
N TRP A 195 -3.31 15.23 -2.80
CA TRP A 195 -3.53 14.97 -4.21
C TRP A 195 -4.68 15.80 -4.76
N VAL A 196 -4.52 16.34 -5.96
CA VAL A 196 -5.59 16.94 -6.76
C VAL A 196 -5.57 16.39 -8.17
N TYR A 197 -6.71 16.44 -8.84
CA TYR A 197 -6.82 16.05 -10.23
C TYR A 197 -6.41 17.21 -11.17
N GLN A 198 -6.02 16.88 -12.40
CA GLN A 198 -5.52 17.87 -13.36
C GLN A 198 -6.51 18.99 -13.69
N THR A 199 -7.83 18.77 -13.54
CA THR A 199 -8.84 19.84 -13.73
C THR A 199 -8.66 21.01 -12.76
N GLN A 200 -8.02 20.79 -11.59
CA GLN A 200 -7.76 21.81 -10.59
C GLN A 200 -6.54 22.68 -10.92
N LEU A 201 -5.76 22.30 -11.94
CA LEU A 201 -4.52 23.01 -12.29
C LEU A 201 -4.78 24.50 -12.63
N GLU A 202 -5.87 24.81 -13.31
CA GLU A 202 -6.19 26.20 -13.68
C GLU A 202 -6.61 27.03 -12.46
N ALA A 203 -7.32 26.44 -11.50
CA ALA A 203 -7.62 27.10 -10.22
C ALA A 203 -6.34 27.44 -9.45
N LEU A 204 -5.40 26.49 -9.38
CA LEU A 204 -4.09 26.69 -8.74
C LEU A 204 -3.25 27.75 -9.47
N LYS A 205 -3.28 27.81 -10.79
CA LYS A 205 -2.60 28.87 -11.56
C LYS A 205 -3.21 30.25 -11.28
N ARG A 206 -4.55 30.36 -11.24
CA ARG A 206 -5.23 31.63 -10.87
C ARG A 206 -4.81 32.13 -9.49
N CYS A 207 -4.78 31.23 -8.48
CA CYS A 207 -4.31 31.60 -7.14
C CYS A 207 -2.85 32.12 -7.18
N ARG A 208 -1.95 31.44 -7.92
CA ARG A 208 -0.55 31.90 -8.11
C ARG A 208 -0.49 33.29 -8.73
N ASP A 209 -1.20 33.50 -9.85
CA ASP A 209 -1.10 34.72 -10.66
C ASP A 209 -1.65 35.94 -9.91
N ARG A 210 -2.69 35.72 -9.08
CA ARG A 210 -3.28 36.73 -8.19
C ARG A 210 -2.57 36.87 -6.85
N LYS A 211 -1.53 36.06 -6.59
CA LYS A 211 -0.81 35.97 -5.30
C LYS A 211 -1.78 35.71 -4.12
N GLU A 212 -2.86 35.00 -4.39
CA GLU A 212 -3.82 34.55 -3.38
C GLU A 212 -3.27 33.30 -2.69
N PRO A 213 -3.10 33.31 -1.35
CA PRO A 213 -2.62 32.13 -0.65
C PRO A 213 -3.69 31.03 -0.65
N VAL A 214 -3.23 29.80 -0.62
CA VAL A 214 -4.09 28.64 -0.37
C VAL A 214 -3.90 28.14 1.06
N ARG A 215 -4.96 27.57 1.61
CA ARG A 215 -4.96 26.89 2.90
C ARG A 215 -5.12 25.39 2.69
N LEU A 216 -4.19 24.63 3.22
CA LEU A 216 -4.25 23.17 3.28
C LEU A 216 -4.45 22.75 4.73
N THR A 217 -5.55 22.07 5.01
CA THR A 217 -5.82 21.46 6.32
C THR A 217 -5.84 19.95 6.17
N LEU A 218 -5.05 19.28 6.99
CA LEU A 218 -4.87 17.83 6.97
C LEU A 218 -4.83 17.36 8.42
N THR A 219 -6.01 17.02 8.97
CA THR A 219 -6.12 16.59 10.36
C THR A 219 -5.81 15.13 10.50
N GLY A 220 -5.40 14.73 11.70
CA GLY A 220 -5.06 13.35 11.97
C GLY A 220 -4.27 13.20 13.27
N GLN A 221 -3.71 12.01 13.46
CA GLN A 221 -2.89 11.67 14.61
C GLN A 221 -1.58 11.03 14.14
N TYR A 222 -0.51 11.40 14.79
CA TYR A 222 0.79 10.75 14.64
C TYR A 222 1.17 10.10 15.96
N GLU A 223 1.28 8.78 15.94
CA GLU A 223 1.54 7.97 17.12
C GLU A 223 2.84 7.19 16.94
N THR A 224 3.62 7.11 18.01
CA THR A 224 4.90 6.40 18.01
C THR A 224 4.78 5.06 18.74
N ASN A 225 5.58 4.07 18.30
CA ASN A 225 5.66 2.77 18.96
C ASN A 225 4.33 1.99 19.02
N VAL A 226 3.47 2.16 18.04
CA VAL A 226 2.24 1.35 17.91
C VAL A 226 2.61 -0.08 17.56
N THR A 227 2.08 -1.03 18.32
CA THR A 227 2.35 -2.45 18.10
C THR A 227 1.44 -3.01 17.01
N THR A 228 2.02 -3.76 16.09
CA THR A 228 1.33 -4.64 15.14
C THR A 228 2.06 -5.97 15.09
N LYS A 229 1.57 -6.92 14.30
CA LYS A 229 2.20 -8.24 14.21
C LYS A 229 2.06 -8.85 12.82
N SER A 230 3.07 -9.60 12.42
CA SER A 230 2.93 -10.66 11.42
C SER A 230 2.70 -11.99 12.13
N PHE A 231 2.22 -13.00 11.42
CA PHE A 231 2.09 -14.32 12.01
C PHE A 231 2.30 -15.43 10.96
N ALA A 232 2.57 -16.63 11.44
CA ALA A 232 2.72 -17.81 10.59
C ALA A 232 1.85 -18.96 11.07
N VAL A 233 1.52 -19.87 10.13
CA VAL A 233 0.89 -21.16 10.40
C VAL A 233 1.82 -22.23 9.81
N LEU A 234 2.19 -23.21 10.62
CA LEU A 234 2.99 -24.36 10.18
C LEU A 234 2.09 -25.58 10.00
N VAL A 235 2.09 -26.14 8.80
CA VAL A 235 1.46 -27.42 8.49
C VAL A 235 2.58 -28.46 8.31
N PRO A 236 2.79 -29.36 9.30
CA PRO A 236 3.89 -30.30 9.25
C PRO A 236 3.83 -31.24 8.04
N GLY A 237 4.96 -31.46 7.40
CA GLY A 237 5.14 -32.47 6.37
C GLY A 237 5.89 -33.70 6.89
N GLU A 238 5.96 -34.75 6.07
CA GLU A 238 6.72 -35.96 6.37
C GLU A 238 8.23 -35.66 6.51
N ASN A 239 8.77 -34.84 5.61
CA ASN A 239 10.14 -34.35 5.66
C ASN A 239 10.19 -33.02 6.45
N ARG A 240 10.50 -33.12 7.72
CA ARG A 240 10.58 -31.94 8.62
C ARG A 240 11.82 -31.06 8.37
N GLY A 241 12.81 -31.55 7.63
CA GLY A 241 14.01 -30.77 7.29
C GLY A 241 13.86 -29.83 6.08
N LYS A 242 12.69 -29.82 5.43
CA LYS A 242 12.40 -28.93 4.29
C LYS A 242 11.07 -28.24 4.44
N GLN A 243 11.04 -26.96 4.08
CA GLN A 243 9.83 -26.15 4.10
C GLN A 243 9.58 -25.46 2.77
N ILE A 244 8.29 -25.24 2.48
CA ILE A 244 7.79 -24.36 1.42
C ILE A 244 7.11 -23.19 2.11
N LEU A 245 7.61 -21.99 1.88
CA LEU A 245 7.01 -20.76 2.38
C LEU A 245 6.00 -20.23 1.36
N ILE A 246 4.78 -19.98 1.82
CA ILE A 246 3.72 -19.35 1.05
C ILE A 246 3.29 -18.11 1.85
N ASN A 247 3.56 -16.92 1.35
CA ASN A 247 3.30 -15.70 2.08
C ASN A 247 2.43 -14.70 1.32
N THR A 248 1.82 -13.84 2.07
CA THR A 248 1.05 -12.69 1.62
C THR A 248 1.17 -11.57 2.64
N HIS A 249 0.70 -10.37 2.32
CA HIS A 249 0.51 -9.33 3.34
C HIS A 249 -0.96 -9.21 3.78
N THR A 250 -1.18 -8.61 4.96
CA THR A 250 -2.50 -8.48 5.60
C THR A 250 -3.05 -7.07 5.57
N ASP A 251 -2.17 -6.08 5.41
CA ASP A 251 -2.51 -4.66 5.32
C ASP A 251 -2.77 -4.24 3.88
N GLY A 252 -3.65 -3.26 3.68
CA GLY A 252 -3.97 -2.76 2.36
C GLY A 252 -5.07 -1.69 2.31
N PRO A 253 -5.16 -0.92 1.21
CA PRO A 253 -6.18 0.11 1.03
C PRO A 253 -7.52 -0.41 0.52
N ASN A 254 -7.57 -1.59 -0.06
CA ASN A 254 -8.77 -2.15 -0.68
C ASN A 254 -8.89 -3.67 -0.47
N ASP A 255 -9.84 -4.31 -1.12
CA ASP A 255 -10.17 -5.72 -0.96
C ASP A 255 -9.78 -6.60 -2.18
N ILE A 256 -9.13 -6.02 -3.17
CA ILE A 256 -8.69 -6.74 -4.39
C ILE A 256 -7.17 -6.91 -4.39
N GLU A 257 -6.42 -5.85 -4.26
CA GLU A 257 -4.95 -5.92 -4.26
C GLU A 257 -4.41 -6.81 -3.14
N GLU A 258 -5.04 -6.76 -1.97
CA GLU A 258 -4.54 -7.42 -0.77
C GLU A 258 -5.39 -8.61 -0.33
N ASN A 259 -5.93 -9.37 -1.27
CA ASN A 259 -6.78 -10.53 -0.98
C ASN A 259 -6.02 -11.86 -0.84
N GLY A 260 -4.71 -11.86 -0.96
CA GLY A 260 -3.90 -13.06 -0.80
C GLY A 260 -4.12 -13.78 0.53
N ALA A 261 -4.41 -13.03 1.61
CA ALA A 261 -4.72 -13.63 2.92
C ALA A 261 -5.99 -14.50 2.88
N ILE A 262 -6.99 -14.11 2.10
CA ILE A 262 -8.22 -14.89 1.89
C ILE A 262 -7.91 -16.17 1.11
N ALA A 263 -7.04 -16.09 0.11
CA ALA A 263 -6.61 -17.28 -0.63
C ALA A 263 -5.85 -18.26 0.26
N LEU A 264 -4.93 -17.79 1.08
CA LEU A 264 -4.20 -18.64 2.02
C LEU A 264 -5.15 -19.29 3.03
N LEU A 265 -6.13 -18.53 3.56
CA LEU A 265 -7.15 -19.06 4.45
C LEU A 265 -7.99 -20.14 3.77
N THR A 266 -8.41 -19.92 2.51
CA THR A 266 -9.17 -20.91 1.73
C THR A 266 -8.36 -22.19 1.49
N VAL A 267 -7.05 -22.07 1.27
CA VAL A 267 -6.16 -23.23 1.18
C VAL A 267 -6.08 -23.98 2.51
N LEU A 268 -6.00 -23.30 3.64
CA LEU A 268 -6.03 -23.92 4.97
C LEU A 268 -7.35 -24.67 5.23
N HIS A 269 -8.49 -24.12 4.81
CA HIS A 269 -9.77 -24.82 4.84
C HIS A 269 -9.71 -26.14 4.04
N ALA A 270 -9.23 -26.09 2.80
CA ALA A 270 -9.11 -27.29 1.96
C ALA A 270 -8.13 -28.32 2.54
N ILE A 271 -7.03 -27.90 3.12
CA ILE A 271 -6.07 -28.79 3.81
C ILE A 271 -6.77 -29.52 4.95
N LYS A 272 -7.55 -28.80 5.77
CA LYS A 272 -8.27 -29.40 6.90
C LYS A 272 -9.39 -30.32 6.45
N HIS A 273 -10.23 -29.87 5.53
CA HIS A 273 -11.39 -30.62 5.02
C HIS A 273 -10.97 -31.93 4.35
N ASP A 274 -9.98 -31.87 3.44
CA ASP A 274 -9.52 -33.02 2.66
C ASP A 274 -8.48 -33.87 3.42
N ASN A 275 -8.13 -33.49 4.66
CA ASN A 275 -7.08 -34.12 5.49
C ASN A 275 -5.77 -34.35 4.72
N LEU A 276 -5.32 -33.32 4.01
CA LEU A 276 -4.19 -33.41 3.11
C LEU A 276 -2.86 -33.62 3.85
N LYS A 277 -2.02 -34.47 3.31
CA LYS A 277 -0.65 -34.75 3.77
C LYS A 277 0.36 -34.20 2.77
N PHE A 278 1.46 -33.68 3.26
CA PHE A 278 2.49 -33.06 2.43
C PHE A 278 3.86 -33.69 2.67
N LYS A 279 4.65 -33.77 1.62
CA LYS A 279 6.03 -34.24 1.72
C LYS A 279 6.90 -33.28 2.53
N ASN A 280 6.75 -31.98 2.31
CA ASN A 280 7.50 -30.93 3.01
C ASN A 280 6.58 -30.14 3.94
N THR A 281 7.13 -29.57 5.00
CA THR A 281 6.38 -28.64 5.86
C THR A 281 5.95 -27.41 5.05
N LEU A 282 4.68 -27.03 5.15
CA LEU A 282 4.19 -25.78 4.60
C LEU A 282 4.18 -24.70 5.70
N VAL A 283 4.70 -23.53 5.35
CA VAL A 283 4.67 -22.35 6.22
C VAL A 283 3.84 -21.28 5.51
N PHE A 284 2.68 -20.97 6.08
CA PHE A 284 1.83 -19.88 5.62
C PHE A 284 2.18 -18.63 6.38
N GLY A 285 2.71 -17.61 5.68
CA GLY A 285 3.13 -16.34 6.26
C GLY A 285 2.11 -15.23 5.99
N PHE A 286 1.59 -14.62 7.05
CA PHE A 286 0.69 -13.48 7.02
C PHE A 286 1.47 -12.26 7.50
N VAL A 287 1.96 -11.48 6.55
CA VAL A 287 2.94 -10.42 6.78
C VAL A 287 2.24 -9.07 6.96
N SER A 288 2.65 -8.29 7.92
CA SER A 288 2.22 -6.90 8.13
C SER A 288 3.34 -5.92 7.82
N GLY A 289 2.98 -4.74 7.30
CA GLY A 289 3.94 -3.65 7.07
C GLY A 289 4.25 -3.37 5.61
N HIS A 290 3.49 -3.92 4.67
CA HIS A 290 3.64 -3.61 3.25
C HIS A 290 3.39 -2.11 2.99
N PHE A 291 2.40 -1.52 3.65
CA PHE A 291 2.07 -0.10 3.56
C PHE A 291 2.89 0.80 4.49
N GLN A 292 3.96 0.30 5.08
CA GLN A 292 4.97 1.06 5.81
C GLN A 292 6.37 0.43 5.68
N ILE A 293 6.74 0.04 4.48
CA ILE A 293 7.98 -0.67 4.17
C ILE A 293 9.23 -0.08 4.85
N PRO A 294 9.49 1.24 4.82
CA PRO A 294 10.71 1.81 5.42
C PRO A 294 10.84 1.60 6.93
N GLN A 295 9.71 1.44 7.63
CA GLN A 295 9.71 1.15 9.07
C GLN A 295 9.64 -0.35 9.37
N SER A 296 8.95 -1.10 8.52
CA SER A 296 8.64 -2.51 8.74
C SER A 296 9.68 -3.45 8.13
N GLY A 297 10.38 -3.01 7.08
CA GLY A 297 11.46 -3.75 6.45
C GLY A 297 12.76 -3.68 7.25
N ILE A 298 13.73 -4.50 6.85
CA ILE A 298 15.10 -4.50 7.38
C ILE A 298 16.00 -3.88 6.31
N GLU A 299 16.76 -2.85 6.66
CA GLU A 299 17.75 -2.21 5.77
C GLU A 299 17.16 -1.81 4.40
N GLY A 300 15.96 -1.24 4.40
CA GLY A 300 15.26 -0.80 3.18
C GLY A 300 14.65 -1.91 2.33
N ARG A 301 14.65 -3.15 2.83
CA ARG A 301 13.96 -4.28 2.21
C ARG A 301 12.46 -4.25 2.53
N GLN A 302 11.71 -5.14 1.90
CA GLN A 302 10.28 -5.28 2.16
C GLN A 302 9.99 -5.82 3.57
N ALA A 303 8.77 -5.62 4.07
CA ALA A 303 8.31 -6.10 5.38
C ALA A 303 8.50 -7.62 5.55
N THR A 304 8.43 -8.39 4.46
CA THR A 304 8.75 -9.81 4.42
C THR A 304 10.17 -10.11 4.92
N SER A 305 11.11 -9.18 4.79
CA SER A 305 12.48 -9.37 5.33
C SER A 305 12.50 -9.43 6.86
N ARG A 306 11.66 -8.66 7.55
CA ARG A 306 11.46 -8.76 9.01
C ARG A 306 10.82 -10.10 9.37
N PHE A 307 9.72 -10.43 8.71
CA PHE A 307 9.02 -11.68 8.93
C PHE A 307 9.95 -12.89 8.77
N LEU A 308 10.76 -12.94 7.71
CA LEU A 308 11.71 -14.04 7.47
C LEU A 308 12.79 -14.14 8.55
N ARG A 309 13.29 -13.00 9.05
CA ARG A 309 14.22 -12.97 10.17
C ARG A 309 13.57 -13.53 11.44
N ASP A 310 12.38 -13.03 11.77
CA ASP A 310 11.68 -13.40 13.00
C ASP A 310 11.25 -14.88 12.97
N LEU A 311 10.79 -15.36 11.82
CA LEU A 311 10.52 -16.78 11.58
C LEU A 311 11.80 -17.63 11.77
N SER A 312 12.93 -17.21 11.21
CA SER A 312 14.21 -17.92 11.35
C SER A 312 14.70 -17.96 12.81
N MET A 313 14.51 -16.87 13.55
CA MET A 313 14.82 -16.84 14.99
C MET A 313 13.92 -17.80 15.78
N TYR A 314 12.63 -17.84 15.46
CA TYR A 314 11.70 -18.80 16.06
C TYR A 314 12.11 -20.24 15.73
N GLU A 315 12.38 -20.57 14.46
CA GLU A 315 12.83 -21.90 14.03
C GLU A 315 14.07 -22.35 14.82
N THR A 316 15.05 -21.46 14.96
CA THR A 316 16.27 -21.75 15.74
C THR A 316 15.95 -21.98 17.22
N SER A 317 15.07 -21.17 17.83
CA SER A 317 14.67 -21.33 19.24
C SER A 317 13.95 -22.66 19.53
N GLN A 318 13.26 -23.20 18.51
CA GLN A 318 12.56 -24.48 18.60
C GLN A 318 13.41 -25.68 18.10
N HIS A 319 14.70 -25.48 17.82
CA HIS A 319 15.58 -26.48 17.21
C HIS A 319 15.04 -27.07 15.90
N LEU A 320 14.32 -26.24 15.12
CA LEU A 320 13.79 -26.61 13.81
C LEU A 320 14.79 -26.18 12.73
N GLU A 321 15.61 -27.10 12.27
CA GLU A 321 16.53 -26.87 11.17
C GLU A 321 15.84 -27.16 9.82
N MET A 322 15.02 -26.20 9.36
CA MET A 322 14.27 -26.36 8.11
C MET A 322 14.92 -25.58 6.96
N LYS A 323 15.32 -26.28 5.91
CA LYS A 323 15.81 -25.64 4.69
C LYS A 323 14.63 -25.13 3.85
N LYS A 324 14.62 -23.82 3.55
CA LYS A 324 13.65 -23.24 2.63
C LYS A 324 13.89 -23.75 1.21
N ALA A 325 12.97 -24.60 0.72
CA ALA A 325 13.06 -25.22 -0.60
C ALA A 325 12.42 -24.36 -1.70
N LEU A 326 11.37 -23.59 -1.36
CA LEU A 326 10.63 -22.75 -2.26
C LEU A 326 9.98 -21.59 -1.46
N GLY A 327 9.87 -20.42 -2.06
CA GLY A 327 9.07 -19.30 -1.60
C GLY A 327 8.07 -18.90 -2.67
N LEU A 328 6.81 -18.72 -2.27
CA LEU A 328 5.72 -18.24 -3.10
C LEU A 328 5.09 -17.01 -2.42
N THR A 329 4.82 -15.96 -3.16
CA THR A 329 4.01 -14.82 -2.71
C THR A 329 2.68 -14.84 -3.44
N VAL A 330 1.59 -14.65 -2.69
CA VAL A 330 0.20 -14.69 -3.20
C VAL A 330 -0.45 -13.36 -2.88
N GLU A 331 -0.82 -12.62 -3.91
CA GLU A 331 -1.51 -11.32 -3.82
C GLU A 331 -2.23 -10.99 -5.12
N HIS A 332 -3.11 -10.00 -5.15
CA HIS A 332 -3.80 -9.46 -6.32
C HIS A 332 -4.62 -10.51 -7.09
N LEU A 333 -5.33 -11.37 -6.38
CA LEU A 333 -6.09 -12.44 -7.01
C LEU A 333 -7.46 -12.00 -7.48
N GLY A 334 -7.79 -12.30 -8.75
CA GLY A 334 -9.10 -12.03 -9.33
C GLY A 334 -9.35 -10.55 -9.62
N GLY A 335 -8.30 -9.75 -9.72
CA GLY A 335 -8.38 -8.37 -10.19
C GLY A 335 -8.93 -8.30 -11.62
N LEU A 336 -9.84 -7.35 -11.87
CA LEU A 336 -10.29 -7.05 -13.22
C LEU A 336 -9.34 -6.06 -13.88
N ASP A 337 -9.09 -6.25 -15.17
CA ASP A 337 -8.40 -5.23 -15.98
C ASP A 337 -9.13 -3.90 -15.85
N TYR A 338 -8.40 -2.88 -15.41
CA TYR A 338 -8.91 -1.52 -15.35
C TYR A 338 -8.64 -0.79 -16.67
N VAL A 339 -9.69 -0.27 -17.28
CA VAL A 339 -9.59 0.53 -18.52
C VAL A 339 -9.64 2.01 -18.15
N ASP A 340 -8.55 2.73 -18.33
CA ASP A 340 -8.52 4.18 -18.16
C ASP A 340 -9.30 4.85 -19.29
N SER A 341 -10.46 5.44 -18.95
CA SER A 341 -11.40 6.06 -19.89
C SER A 341 -10.81 7.24 -20.68
N GLN A 342 -9.76 7.89 -20.22
CA GLN A 342 -9.17 9.03 -20.94
C GLN A 342 -8.44 8.66 -22.23
N LYS A 343 -8.06 7.40 -22.41
CA LYS A 343 -7.34 6.94 -23.63
C LYS A 343 -7.90 5.64 -24.21
N GLY A 344 -9.08 5.24 -23.80
CA GLY A 344 -9.80 4.13 -24.42
C GLY A 344 -9.24 2.75 -24.19
N LYS A 345 -8.02 2.56 -23.71
CA LYS A 345 -7.46 1.25 -23.37
C LYS A 345 -6.22 1.42 -22.50
N GLN A 346 -6.35 1.20 -21.24
CA GLN A 346 -5.23 0.82 -20.42
C GLN A 346 -5.66 -0.35 -19.57
N ALA A 347 -5.08 -1.48 -19.84
CA ALA A 347 -5.17 -2.62 -18.97
C ALA A 347 -4.30 -2.34 -17.74
N TYR A 348 -4.93 -2.29 -16.62
CA TYR A 348 -4.31 -2.53 -15.34
C TYR A 348 -4.52 -4.03 -15.12
N CYS A 349 -3.49 -4.83 -15.38
CA CYS A 349 -3.51 -6.25 -15.07
C CYS A 349 -2.82 -6.42 -13.73
N ASP A 350 -3.58 -6.78 -12.74
CA ASP A 350 -3.09 -7.32 -11.49
C ASP A 350 -2.82 -8.83 -11.62
#